data_620925a2b4aa664554aee71ebbc3c38d
#
_entry.id   620925a2b4aa664554aee71ebbc3c38d
#
_cell.length_a   1.000
_cell.length_b   1.000
_cell.length_c   1.000
_cell.angle_alpha   90.00
_cell.angle_beta   90.00
_cell.angle_gamma   90.00
#
_symmetry.space_group_name_H-M   'P 1'
#
loop_
_entity.id
_entity.type
_entity.pdbx_description
1 polymer ?
#
loop_
_entity_poly.entity_id
_entity_poly.type
_entity_poly.pdbx_seq_one_letter_code
_entity_poly.pdbx_strand_id
1 'polypeptide(L)'
;MADHLQEEEQLEAISQWWQENRTSVIAVVVLTLGGTIGWSQYEDYTSDKAVVAANAYDELLQERESGVAAEELALISAGLRDTHSGEAFADFASLQVAAAAVQAGDLVLARGELESVMAGVEFDSTLGQLVQLRLARVMAASGDEAGAVAILEQGSSSFPASYAQALGDIHLAAGREAEALLAYQSAQTESLALGGQLGLVDLKVTGLSLRDATDSGEDSQQ
;
A
#
# COMPACT_ATOMS: atom_id res chain seq x y z
N MET A 1 14.39 72.84 -14.41
CA MET A 1 13.93 73.17 -13.04
C MET A 1 12.65 72.42 -12.66
N ALA A 2 11.74 72.10 -13.57
CA ALA A 2 10.51 71.34 -13.24
C ALA A 2 10.75 69.86 -12.89
N ASP A 3 11.77 69.20 -13.48
CA ASP A 3 12.06 67.79 -13.27
C ASP A 3 12.58 67.50 -11.83
N HIS A 4 13.43 68.38 -11.27
CA HIS A 4 13.94 68.16 -9.91
C HIS A 4 12.87 68.30 -8.83
N LEU A 5 11.84 69.13 -9.04
CA LEU A 5 10.74 69.25 -8.06
C LEU A 5 9.84 68.01 -8.06
N GLN A 6 9.65 67.36 -9.20
CA GLN A 6 8.89 66.11 -9.28
C GLN A 6 9.65 64.91 -8.68
N GLU A 7 10.97 64.89 -8.77
CA GLU A 7 11.83 63.86 -8.14
C GLU A 7 11.80 63.99 -6.60
N GLU A 8 11.86 65.22 -6.07
CA GLU A 8 11.78 65.47 -4.63
C GLU A 8 10.41 65.10 -4.04
N GLU A 9 9.29 65.45 -4.70
CA GLU A 9 7.95 65.06 -4.29
C GLU A 9 7.73 63.54 -4.30
N GLN A 10 8.30 62.83 -5.27
CA GLN A 10 8.24 61.36 -5.32
C GLN A 10 9.06 60.68 -4.22
N LEU A 11 10.23 61.22 -3.89
CA LEU A 11 11.06 60.75 -2.79
C LEU A 11 10.39 60.99 -1.42
N GLU A 12 9.75 62.14 -1.23
CA GLU A 12 8.98 62.41 -0.03
C GLU A 12 7.79 61.49 0.13
N ALA A 13 7.05 61.22 -0.95
CA ALA A 13 5.89 60.29 -0.94
C ALA A 13 6.33 58.85 -0.60
N ILE A 14 7.45 58.37 -1.16
CA ILE A 14 8.01 57.06 -0.84
C ILE A 14 8.49 57.02 0.63
N SER A 15 9.16 58.07 1.10
CA SER A 15 9.62 58.12 2.47
C SER A 15 8.45 58.12 3.48
N GLN A 16 7.39 58.85 3.17
CA GLN A 16 6.19 58.89 4.00
C GLN A 16 5.47 57.53 4.02
N TRP A 17 5.26 56.93 2.86
CA TRP A 17 4.70 55.61 2.76
C TRP A 17 5.51 54.56 3.54
N TRP A 18 6.87 54.60 3.43
CA TRP A 18 7.75 53.73 4.20
C TRP A 18 7.60 53.90 5.70
N GLN A 19 7.55 55.13 6.19
CA GLN A 19 7.38 55.40 7.62
C GLN A 19 6.05 54.87 8.17
N GLU A 20 5.00 54.94 7.38
CA GLU A 20 3.66 54.44 7.74
C GLU A 20 3.58 52.91 7.68
N ASN A 21 4.24 52.27 6.70
CA ASN A 21 4.06 50.85 6.41
C ASN A 21 5.25 49.97 6.82
N ARG A 22 6.37 50.56 7.28
CA ARG A 22 7.61 49.80 7.60
C ARG A 22 7.37 48.58 8.50
N THR A 23 6.52 48.71 9.51
CA THR A 23 6.24 47.65 10.47
C THR A 23 5.54 46.48 9.78
N SER A 24 4.59 46.77 8.91
CA SER A 24 3.87 45.76 8.14
C SER A 24 4.78 45.09 7.10
N VAL A 25 5.60 45.90 6.41
CA VAL A 25 6.55 45.38 5.41
C VAL A 25 7.60 44.46 6.08
N ILE A 26 8.16 44.91 7.22
CA ILE A 26 9.13 44.10 7.98
C ILE A 26 8.45 42.81 8.49
N ALA A 27 7.23 42.90 9.01
CA ALA A 27 6.49 41.72 9.47
C ALA A 27 6.27 40.70 8.33
N VAL A 28 5.87 41.16 7.14
CA VAL A 28 5.70 40.28 5.95
C VAL A 28 7.04 39.65 5.56
N VAL A 29 8.12 40.42 5.52
CA VAL A 29 9.45 39.91 5.18
C VAL A 29 9.91 38.85 6.19
N VAL A 30 9.73 39.12 7.50
CA VAL A 30 10.11 38.18 8.57
C VAL A 30 9.26 36.88 8.48
N LEU A 31 7.96 37.01 8.26
CA LEU A 31 7.07 35.84 8.09
C LEU A 31 7.42 35.02 6.83
N THR A 32 7.75 35.69 5.74
CA THR A 32 8.14 35.00 4.50
C THR A 32 9.47 34.27 4.66
N LEU A 33 10.48 34.95 5.20
CA LEU A 33 11.79 34.33 5.43
C LEU A 33 11.72 33.24 6.51
N GLY A 34 11.01 33.47 7.59
CA GLY A 34 10.80 32.46 8.64
C GLY A 34 10.03 31.24 8.14
N GLY A 35 9.00 31.48 7.32
CA GLY A 35 8.22 30.42 6.69
C GLY A 35 9.05 29.60 5.70
N THR A 36 9.84 30.23 4.84
CA THR A 36 10.69 29.51 3.87
C THR A 36 11.81 28.72 4.54
N ILE A 37 12.47 29.29 5.54
CA ILE A 37 13.52 28.60 6.31
C ILE A 37 12.93 27.46 7.12
N GLY A 38 11.79 27.68 7.78
CA GLY A 38 11.10 26.63 8.54
C GLY A 38 10.63 25.47 7.66
N TRP A 39 10.11 25.78 6.48
CA TRP A 39 9.73 24.76 5.49
C TRP A 39 10.92 23.96 4.98
N SER A 40 12.02 24.62 4.61
CA SER A 40 13.25 23.97 4.17
C SER A 40 13.82 23.02 5.24
N GLN A 41 13.90 23.49 6.49
CA GLN A 41 14.37 22.64 7.61
C GLN A 41 13.45 21.46 7.88
N TYR A 42 12.15 21.62 7.73
CA TYR A 42 11.19 20.53 7.87
C TYR A 42 11.34 19.51 6.73
N GLU A 43 11.51 19.97 5.50
CA GLU A 43 11.72 19.13 4.32
C GLU A 43 13.03 18.34 4.42
N ASP A 44 14.14 19.00 4.81
CA ASP A 44 15.43 18.34 5.03
C ASP A 44 15.32 17.26 6.12
N TYR A 45 14.66 17.59 7.25
CA TYR A 45 14.47 16.64 8.35
C TYR A 45 13.64 15.40 7.94
N THR A 46 12.56 15.59 7.19
CA THR A 46 11.74 14.46 6.70
C THR A 46 12.46 13.64 5.65
N SER A 47 13.21 14.30 4.75
CA SER A 47 14.03 13.64 3.73
C SER A 47 15.13 12.78 4.36
N ASP A 48 15.86 13.31 5.33
CA ASP A 48 16.91 12.58 6.04
C ASP A 48 16.36 11.32 6.74
N LYS A 49 15.20 11.42 7.38
CA LYS A 49 14.53 10.25 7.97
C LYS A 49 14.17 9.19 6.94
N ALA A 50 13.61 9.60 5.81
CA ALA A 50 13.24 8.68 4.74
C ALA A 50 14.48 7.98 4.15
N VAL A 51 15.60 8.70 3.99
CA VAL A 51 16.87 8.11 3.52
C VAL A 51 17.41 7.08 4.51
N VAL A 52 17.37 7.37 5.81
CA VAL A 52 17.84 6.42 6.83
C VAL A 52 16.93 5.17 6.85
N ALA A 53 15.62 5.35 6.77
CA ALA A 53 14.67 4.24 6.67
C ALA A 53 14.87 3.41 5.41
N ALA A 54 15.14 4.04 4.25
CA ALA A 54 15.45 3.35 3.00
C ALA A 54 16.72 2.51 3.11
N ASN A 55 17.80 3.05 3.70
CA ASN A 55 19.05 2.30 3.89
C ASN A 55 18.85 1.07 4.80
N ALA A 56 18.09 1.22 5.88
CA ALA A 56 17.77 0.11 6.76
C ALA A 56 16.86 -0.95 6.10
N TYR A 57 15.97 -0.53 5.20
CA TYR A 57 15.19 -1.43 4.37
C TYR A 57 16.06 -2.18 3.35
N ASP A 58 17.02 -1.50 2.72
CA ASP A 58 17.97 -2.12 1.79
C ASP A 58 18.85 -3.16 2.50
N GLU A 59 19.26 -2.91 3.76
CA GLU A 59 19.95 -3.87 4.60
C GLU A 59 19.11 -5.14 4.84
N LEU A 60 17.82 -4.96 5.19
CA LEU A 60 16.88 -6.08 5.33
C LEU A 60 16.75 -6.90 4.03
N LEU A 61 16.71 -6.25 2.87
CA LEU A 61 16.68 -6.95 1.58
C LEU A 61 17.94 -7.78 1.33
N GLN A 62 19.12 -7.26 1.66
CA GLN A 62 20.38 -7.97 1.54
C GLN A 62 20.44 -9.19 2.47
N GLU A 63 20.00 -9.04 3.73
CA GLU A 63 19.92 -10.15 4.68
C GLU A 63 18.93 -11.23 4.19
N ARG A 64 17.80 -10.84 3.65
CA ARG A 64 16.85 -11.77 3.03
C ARG A 64 17.46 -12.52 1.84
N GLU A 65 18.18 -11.82 0.95
CA GLU A 65 18.88 -12.44 -0.19
C GLU A 65 20.00 -13.39 0.24
N SER A 66 20.65 -13.12 1.36
CA SER A 66 21.65 -13.99 1.96
C SER A 66 21.07 -15.27 2.61
N GLY A 67 19.75 -15.36 2.70
CA GLY A 67 19.04 -16.52 3.23
C GLY A 67 18.85 -16.50 4.74
N VAL A 68 18.89 -15.35 5.36
CA VAL A 68 18.57 -15.18 6.79
C VAL A 68 17.13 -15.62 7.08
N ALA A 69 16.94 -16.28 8.21
CA ALA A 69 15.64 -16.81 8.61
C ALA A 69 14.58 -15.72 8.81
N ALA A 70 13.31 -16.05 8.54
CA ALA A 70 12.22 -15.09 8.60
C ALA A 70 12.05 -14.46 10.00
N GLU A 71 12.32 -15.21 11.07
CA GLU A 71 12.28 -14.74 12.45
C GLU A 71 13.34 -13.67 12.75
N GLU A 72 14.53 -13.80 12.16
CA GLU A 72 15.61 -12.83 12.32
C GLU A 72 15.30 -11.55 11.49
N LEU A 73 14.79 -11.71 10.28
CA LEU A 73 14.28 -10.59 9.48
C LEU A 73 13.16 -9.84 10.20
N ALA A 74 12.30 -10.55 10.96
CA ALA A 74 11.24 -9.93 11.75
C ALA A 74 11.79 -9.03 12.86
N LEU A 75 12.93 -9.38 13.48
CA LEU A 75 13.58 -8.50 14.45
C LEU A 75 14.09 -7.21 13.82
N ILE A 76 14.69 -7.29 12.62
CA ILE A 76 15.13 -6.12 11.87
C ILE A 76 13.93 -5.24 11.49
N SER A 77 12.86 -5.84 10.99
CA SER A 77 11.61 -5.14 10.64
C SER A 77 10.97 -4.46 11.86
N ALA A 78 10.95 -5.13 13.01
CA ALA A 78 10.46 -4.53 14.25
C ALA A 78 11.30 -3.31 14.65
N GLY A 79 12.63 -3.38 14.56
CA GLY A 79 13.51 -2.25 14.78
C GLY A 79 13.24 -1.06 13.85
N LEU A 80 12.94 -1.34 12.57
CA LEU A 80 12.54 -0.32 11.62
C LEU A 80 11.22 0.36 12.03
N ARG A 81 10.22 -0.41 12.42
CA ARG A 81 8.92 0.14 12.87
C ARG A 81 9.08 1.02 14.11
N ASP A 82 9.91 0.61 15.05
CA ASP A 82 10.15 1.38 16.29
C ASP A 82 10.86 2.70 16.05
N THR A 83 11.86 2.70 15.16
CA THR A 83 12.71 3.88 14.90
C THR A 83 12.19 4.77 13.77
N HIS A 84 11.44 4.22 12.82
CA HIS A 84 10.94 4.89 11.62
C HIS A 84 9.43 4.72 11.44
N SER A 85 8.66 4.79 12.54
CA SER A 85 7.21 4.72 12.51
C SER A 85 6.63 5.83 11.62
N GLY A 86 5.74 5.44 10.71
CA GLY A 86 5.12 6.35 9.73
C GLY A 86 5.89 6.51 8.42
N GLU A 87 7.06 5.89 8.28
CA GLU A 87 7.77 5.79 7.01
C GLU A 87 7.32 4.53 6.26
N ALA A 88 7.00 4.66 4.97
CA ALA A 88 6.53 3.54 4.15
C ALA A 88 7.51 2.35 4.09
N PHE A 89 8.81 2.60 4.29
CA PHE A 89 9.84 1.55 4.30
C PHE A 89 9.67 0.56 5.46
N ALA A 90 9.14 1.00 6.60
CA ALA A 90 8.83 0.11 7.73
C ALA A 90 7.70 -0.87 7.36
N ASP A 91 6.66 -0.39 6.68
CA ASP A 91 5.58 -1.25 6.17
C ASP A 91 6.09 -2.22 5.10
N PHE A 92 6.94 -1.76 4.18
CA PHE A 92 7.54 -2.61 3.15
C PHE A 92 8.44 -3.67 3.74
N ALA A 93 9.20 -3.37 4.81
CA ALA A 93 9.99 -4.35 5.54
C ALA A 93 9.11 -5.48 6.10
N SER A 94 8.01 -5.14 6.78
CA SER A 94 7.04 -6.12 7.28
C SER A 94 6.44 -6.97 6.17
N LEU A 95 6.14 -6.39 5.01
CA LEU A 95 5.65 -7.15 3.85
C LEU A 95 6.70 -8.13 3.28
N GLN A 96 7.98 -7.79 3.34
CA GLN A 96 9.07 -8.69 2.96
C GLN A 96 9.23 -9.85 3.94
N VAL A 97 9.15 -9.55 5.24
CA VAL A 97 9.17 -10.58 6.29
C VAL A 97 7.98 -11.53 6.15
N ALA A 98 6.77 -10.99 5.96
CA ALA A 98 5.58 -11.81 5.74
C ALA A 98 5.75 -12.75 4.53
N ALA A 99 6.35 -12.26 3.44
CA ALA A 99 6.62 -13.08 2.27
C ALA A 99 7.68 -14.17 2.55
N ALA A 100 8.74 -13.86 3.31
CA ALA A 100 9.75 -14.84 3.73
C ALA A 100 9.14 -15.91 4.66
N ALA A 101 8.29 -15.48 5.61
CA ALA A 101 7.59 -16.36 6.53
C ALA A 101 6.65 -17.34 5.80
N VAL A 102 5.90 -16.87 4.80
CA VAL A 102 5.08 -17.75 3.93
C VAL A 102 5.95 -18.78 3.20
N GLN A 103 7.09 -18.38 2.68
CA GLN A 103 8.03 -19.30 2.01
C GLN A 103 8.61 -20.33 2.96
N ALA A 104 8.85 -19.98 4.22
CA ALA A 104 9.30 -20.88 5.28
C ALA A 104 8.17 -21.75 5.86
N GLY A 105 6.90 -21.47 5.54
CA GLY A 105 5.72 -22.17 6.07
C GLY A 105 5.28 -21.63 7.45
N ASP A 106 5.88 -20.54 7.94
CA ASP A 106 5.47 -19.88 9.19
C ASP A 106 4.32 -18.90 8.92
N LEU A 107 3.10 -19.45 8.85
CA LEU A 107 1.89 -18.66 8.62
C LEU A 107 1.51 -17.79 9.82
N VAL A 108 1.98 -18.12 11.03
CA VAL A 108 1.72 -17.32 12.24
C VAL A 108 2.52 -16.02 12.18
N LEU A 109 3.80 -16.11 11.89
CA LEU A 109 4.65 -14.94 11.70
C LEU A 109 4.15 -14.09 10.51
N ALA A 110 3.82 -14.73 9.38
CA ALA A 110 3.31 -14.03 8.20
C ALA A 110 2.04 -13.23 8.51
N ARG A 111 1.09 -13.84 9.25
CA ARG A 111 -0.14 -13.17 9.69
C ARG A 111 0.16 -11.99 10.61
N GLY A 112 1.02 -12.16 11.60
CA GLY A 112 1.37 -11.09 12.54
C GLY A 112 2.00 -9.87 11.85
N GLU A 113 2.90 -10.08 10.89
CA GLU A 113 3.51 -9.00 10.11
C GLU A 113 2.47 -8.26 9.25
N LEU A 114 1.56 -8.98 8.58
CA LEU A 114 0.49 -8.37 7.79
C LEU A 114 -0.52 -7.59 8.66
N GLU A 115 -0.90 -8.13 9.81
CA GLU A 115 -1.78 -7.44 10.77
C GLU A 115 -1.11 -6.18 11.34
N SER A 116 0.21 -6.20 11.55
CA SER A 116 0.97 -5.02 11.97
C SER A 116 0.92 -3.89 10.95
N VAL A 117 1.07 -4.20 9.64
CA VAL A 117 0.92 -3.21 8.58
C VAL A 117 -0.52 -2.69 8.51
N MET A 118 -1.52 -3.57 8.62
CA MET A 118 -2.93 -3.17 8.60
C MET A 118 -3.30 -2.19 9.71
N ALA A 119 -2.64 -2.26 10.86
CA ALA A 119 -2.87 -1.33 11.97
C ALA A 119 -2.42 0.11 11.68
N GLY A 120 -1.49 0.30 10.73
CA GLY A 120 -0.89 1.59 10.37
C GLY A 120 -1.39 2.20 9.06
N VAL A 121 -2.09 1.44 8.21
CA VAL A 121 -2.51 1.90 6.89
C VAL A 121 -4.02 2.10 6.80
N GLU A 122 -4.45 3.04 5.95
CA GLU A 122 -5.87 3.23 5.68
C GLU A 122 -6.44 2.00 4.94
N PHE A 123 -7.59 1.52 5.40
CA PHE A 123 -8.23 0.31 4.90
C PHE A 123 -8.49 0.35 3.40
N ASP A 124 -8.99 1.48 2.88
CA ASP A 124 -9.35 1.67 1.47
C ASP A 124 -8.16 2.11 0.58
N SER A 125 -6.98 2.31 1.16
CA SER A 125 -5.78 2.65 0.39
C SER A 125 -5.33 1.47 -0.47
N THR A 126 -4.60 1.75 -1.54
CA THR A 126 -4.02 0.69 -2.39
C THR A 126 -3.14 -0.27 -1.60
N LEU A 127 -2.35 0.25 -0.65
CA LEU A 127 -1.53 -0.59 0.24
C LEU A 127 -2.40 -1.41 1.18
N GLY A 128 -3.43 -0.81 1.80
CA GLY A 128 -4.36 -1.51 2.67
C GLY A 128 -5.06 -2.67 1.96
N GLN A 129 -5.57 -2.44 0.75
CA GLN A 129 -6.21 -3.48 -0.06
C GLN A 129 -5.22 -4.59 -0.49
N LEU A 130 -3.96 -4.26 -0.80
CA LEU A 130 -2.94 -5.26 -1.07
C LEU A 130 -2.65 -6.13 0.16
N VAL A 131 -2.54 -5.51 1.34
CA VAL A 131 -2.28 -6.23 2.59
C VAL A 131 -3.46 -7.12 2.96
N GLN A 132 -4.69 -6.65 2.81
CA GLN A 132 -5.91 -7.46 3.01
C GLN A 132 -5.92 -8.70 2.12
N LEU A 133 -5.59 -8.55 0.82
CA LEU A 133 -5.50 -9.68 -0.10
C LEU A 133 -4.48 -10.73 0.36
N ARG A 134 -3.30 -10.27 0.82
CA ARG A 134 -2.25 -11.17 1.33
C ARG A 134 -2.67 -11.81 2.64
N LEU A 135 -3.26 -11.03 3.55
CA LEU A 135 -3.75 -11.51 4.85
C LEU A 135 -4.84 -12.58 4.66
N ALA A 136 -5.81 -12.35 3.79
CA ALA A 136 -6.86 -13.32 3.49
C ALA A 136 -6.26 -14.64 2.97
N ARG A 137 -5.25 -14.59 2.10
CA ARG A 137 -4.57 -15.80 1.62
C ARG A 137 -3.85 -16.56 2.73
N VAL A 138 -3.17 -15.84 3.64
CA VAL A 138 -2.50 -16.44 4.81
C VAL A 138 -3.51 -17.03 5.77
N MET A 139 -4.63 -16.34 6.04
CA MET A 139 -5.71 -16.83 6.88
C MET A 139 -6.33 -18.11 6.32
N ALA A 140 -6.64 -18.16 5.03
CA ALA A 140 -7.15 -19.35 4.39
C ALA A 140 -6.15 -20.52 4.48
N ALA A 141 -4.87 -20.26 4.23
CA ALA A 141 -3.81 -21.28 4.32
C ALA A 141 -3.61 -21.79 5.78
N SER A 142 -3.90 -20.98 6.79
CA SER A 142 -3.86 -21.36 8.21
C SER A 142 -5.17 -21.97 8.73
N GLY A 143 -6.19 -22.16 7.87
CA GLY A 143 -7.47 -22.76 8.22
C GLY A 143 -8.56 -21.78 8.66
N ASP A 144 -8.28 -20.48 8.72
CA ASP A 144 -9.27 -19.43 8.98
C ASP A 144 -9.96 -19.00 7.68
N GLU A 145 -10.69 -19.94 7.08
CA GLU A 145 -11.39 -19.73 5.81
C GLU A 145 -12.47 -18.66 5.92
N ALA A 146 -13.25 -18.69 6.99
CA ALA A 146 -14.35 -17.75 7.19
C ALA A 146 -13.87 -16.29 7.30
N GLY A 147 -12.78 -16.08 8.04
CA GLY A 147 -12.14 -14.77 8.14
C GLY A 147 -11.56 -14.29 6.80
N ALA A 148 -10.95 -15.19 6.04
CA ALA A 148 -10.41 -14.88 4.73
C ALA A 148 -11.51 -14.46 3.74
N VAL A 149 -12.60 -15.20 3.66
CA VAL A 149 -13.76 -14.90 2.81
C VAL A 149 -14.36 -13.55 3.21
N ALA A 150 -14.57 -13.30 4.51
CA ALA A 150 -15.15 -12.05 5.00
C ALA A 150 -14.32 -10.81 4.60
N ILE A 151 -13.00 -10.91 4.53
CA ILE A 151 -12.13 -9.83 4.04
C ILE A 151 -12.33 -9.63 2.53
N LEU A 152 -12.30 -10.71 1.76
CA LEU A 152 -12.34 -10.62 0.29
C LEU A 152 -13.72 -10.21 -0.25
N GLU A 153 -14.80 -10.56 0.43
CA GLU A 153 -16.17 -10.16 0.06
C GLU A 153 -16.43 -8.66 0.21
N GLN A 154 -15.60 -7.93 0.94
CA GLN A 154 -15.68 -6.46 0.97
C GLN A 154 -15.33 -5.83 -0.37
N GLY A 155 -14.66 -6.59 -1.23
CA GLY A 155 -14.24 -6.15 -2.55
C GLY A 155 -13.01 -5.25 -2.51
N SER A 156 -12.57 -4.83 -3.68
CA SER A 156 -11.42 -3.95 -3.85
C SER A 156 -11.58 -3.09 -5.09
N SER A 157 -11.28 -1.80 -4.96
CA SER A 157 -11.20 -0.88 -6.10
C SER A 157 -9.86 -0.97 -6.83
N SER A 158 -8.78 -1.34 -6.14
CA SER A 158 -7.43 -1.44 -6.70
C SER A 158 -7.10 -2.82 -7.27
N PHE A 159 -7.68 -3.89 -6.69
CA PHE A 159 -7.35 -5.28 -7.05
C PHE A 159 -8.59 -6.18 -7.22
N PRO A 160 -9.65 -5.76 -7.95
CA PRO A 160 -10.91 -6.51 -7.98
C PRO A 160 -10.73 -7.92 -8.52
N ALA A 161 -10.00 -8.08 -9.62
CA ALA A 161 -9.71 -9.39 -10.20
C ALA A 161 -8.94 -10.32 -9.25
N SER A 162 -7.97 -9.77 -8.49
CA SER A 162 -7.17 -10.57 -7.55
C SER A 162 -7.95 -11.02 -6.32
N TYR A 163 -8.90 -10.20 -5.85
CA TYR A 163 -9.82 -10.56 -4.77
C TYR A 163 -10.76 -11.67 -5.22
N ALA A 164 -11.39 -11.52 -6.37
CA ALA A 164 -12.25 -12.55 -6.94
C ALA A 164 -11.50 -13.87 -7.21
N GLN A 165 -10.25 -13.79 -7.70
CA GLN A 165 -9.41 -14.98 -7.87
C GLN A 165 -9.11 -15.64 -6.52
N ALA A 166 -8.77 -14.89 -5.48
CA ALA A 166 -8.49 -15.45 -4.16
C ALA A 166 -9.72 -16.10 -3.53
N LEU A 167 -10.92 -15.53 -3.71
CA LEU A 167 -12.19 -16.16 -3.32
C LEU A 167 -12.37 -17.49 -4.05
N GLY A 168 -12.14 -17.53 -5.36
CA GLY A 168 -12.21 -18.76 -6.14
C GLY A 168 -11.22 -19.82 -5.64
N ASP A 169 -10.01 -19.45 -5.30
CA ASP A 169 -8.99 -20.35 -4.76
C ASP A 169 -9.43 -20.94 -3.40
N ILE A 170 -10.01 -20.14 -2.53
CA ILE A 170 -10.52 -20.57 -1.23
C ILE A 170 -11.73 -21.52 -1.39
N HIS A 171 -12.71 -21.17 -2.22
CA HIS A 171 -13.86 -22.03 -2.49
C HIS A 171 -13.45 -23.37 -3.10
N LEU A 172 -12.51 -23.33 -4.05
CA LEU A 172 -12.00 -24.56 -4.67
C LEU A 172 -11.29 -25.47 -3.67
N ALA A 173 -10.45 -24.90 -2.80
CA ALA A 173 -9.78 -25.66 -1.74
C ALA A 173 -10.77 -26.31 -0.75
N ALA A 174 -11.90 -25.66 -0.53
CA ALA A 174 -13.00 -26.18 0.30
C ALA A 174 -13.94 -27.15 -0.43
N GLY A 175 -13.69 -27.47 -1.68
CA GLY A 175 -14.53 -28.37 -2.50
C GLY A 175 -15.83 -27.74 -3.00
N ARG A 176 -15.99 -26.43 -2.88
CA ARG A 176 -17.16 -25.68 -3.38
C ARG A 176 -16.91 -25.24 -4.83
N GLU A 177 -17.00 -26.21 -5.75
CA GLU A 177 -16.63 -25.98 -7.17
C GLU A 177 -17.55 -24.96 -7.87
N ALA A 178 -18.83 -24.91 -7.54
CA ALA A 178 -19.78 -23.96 -8.14
C ALA A 178 -19.47 -22.52 -7.73
N GLU A 179 -19.21 -22.27 -6.45
CA GLU A 179 -18.82 -20.95 -5.93
C GLU A 179 -17.43 -20.54 -6.45
N ALA A 180 -16.50 -21.50 -6.55
CA ALA A 180 -15.19 -21.25 -7.14
C ALA A 180 -15.29 -20.83 -8.62
N LEU A 181 -16.14 -21.48 -9.40
CA LEU A 181 -16.37 -21.15 -10.81
C LEU A 181 -16.92 -19.73 -10.95
N LEU A 182 -17.92 -19.36 -10.15
CA LEU A 182 -18.49 -17.98 -10.16
C LEU A 182 -17.44 -16.92 -9.80
N ALA A 183 -16.64 -17.20 -8.79
CA ALA A 183 -15.58 -16.27 -8.37
C ALA A 183 -14.48 -16.10 -9.44
N TYR A 184 -14.07 -17.20 -10.11
CA TYR A 184 -13.11 -17.10 -11.22
C TYR A 184 -13.69 -16.41 -12.45
N GLN A 185 -14.97 -16.57 -12.77
CA GLN A 185 -15.65 -15.84 -13.85
C GLN A 185 -15.70 -14.33 -13.52
N SER A 186 -15.94 -13.97 -12.28
CA SER A 186 -15.83 -12.58 -11.83
C SER A 186 -14.41 -12.04 -12.01
N ALA A 187 -13.39 -12.80 -11.59
CA ALA A 187 -11.99 -12.42 -11.77
C ALA A 187 -11.64 -12.20 -13.25
N GLN A 188 -12.14 -13.07 -14.14
CA GLN A 188 -11.96 -12.95 -15.58
C GLN A 188 -12.59 -11.66 -16.12
N THR A 189 -13.83 -11.36 -15.71
CA THR A 189 -14.56 -10.16 -16.13
C THR A 189 -13.83 -8.89 -15.68
N GLU A 190 -13.42 -8.83 -14.43
CA GLU A 190 -12.68 -7.69 -13.86
C GLU A 190 -11.32 -7.48 -14.53
N SER A 191 -10.60 -8.55 -14.83
CA SER A 191 -9.33 -8.44 -15.54
C SER A 191 -9.50 -7.92 -16.96
N LEU A 192 -10.49 -8.44 -17.70
CA LEU A 192 -10.75 -7.98 -19.06
C LEU A 192 -11.17 -6.50 -19.09
N ALA A 193 -11.94 -6.04 -18.11
CA ALA A 193 -12.31 -4.64 -17.96
C ALA A 193 -11.09 -3.70 -17.79
N LEU A 194 -10.02 -4.23 -17.19
CA LEU A 194 -8.74 -3.51 -16.99
C LEU A 194 -7.73 -3.75 -18.14
N GLY A 195 -8.11 -4.44 -19.20
CA GLY A 195 -7.22 -4.77 -20.33
C GLY A 195 -6.16 -5.85 -20.00
N GLY A 196 -6.35 -6.58 -18.91
CA GLY A 196 -5.47 -7.65 -18.47
C GLY A 196 -5.74 -8.99 -19.18
N GLN A 197 -4.80 -9.93 -18.99
CA GLN A 197 -4.93 -11.33 -19.41
C GLN A 197 -4.78 -12.24 -18.18
N LEU A 198 -5.69 -13.19 -18.02
CA LEU A 198 -5.70 -14.10 -16.87
C LEU A 198 -5.55 -15.57 -17.31
N GLY A 199 -4.48 -15.90 -18.05
CA GLY A 199 -4.29 -17.24 -18.59
C GLY A 199 -4.48 -18.38 -17.57
N LEU A 200 -4.06 -18.22 -16.30
CA LEU A 200 -4.27 -19.22 -15.26
C LEU A 200 -5.73 -19.30 -14.81
N VAL A 201 -6.42 -18.16 -14.70
CA VAL A 201 -7.85 -18.12 -14.33
C VAL A 201 -8.70 -18.72 -15.43
N ASP A 202 -8.37 -18.44 -16.70
CA ASP A 202 -9.05 -19.03 -17.86
C ASP A 202 -8.96 -20.57 -17.85
N LEU A 203 -7.80 -21.11 -17.49
CA LEU A 203 -7.61 -22.56 -17.33
C LEU A 203 -8.46 -23.12 -16.19
N LYS A 204 -8.56 -22.42 -15.06
CA LYS A 204 -9.39 -22.83 -13.92
C LYS A 204 -10.88 -22.81 -14.28
N VAL A 205 -11.35 -21.74 -14.93
CA VAL A 205 -12.73 -21.62 -15.42
C VAL A 205 -13.05 -22.78 -16.39
N THR A 206 -12.20 -23.02 -17.39
CA THR A 206 -12.39 -24.10 -18.37
C THR A 206 -12.40 -25.45 -17.69
N GLY A 207 -11.47 -25.71 -16.77
CA GLY A 207 -11.39 -27.00 -16.06
C GLY A 207 -12.62 -27.29 -15.21
N LEU A 208 -13.13 -26.31 -14.47
CA LEU A 208 -14.35 -26.47 -13.67
C LEU A 208 -15.59 -26.60 -14.53
N SER A 209 -15.71 -25.80 -15.59
CA SER A 209 -16.87 -25.93 -16.52
C SER A 209 -16.95 -27.27 -17.22
N LEU A 210 -15.80 -27.89 -17.54
CA LEU A 210 -15.79 -29.22 -18.11
C LEU A 210 -16.22 -30.30 -17.11
N ARG A 211 -15.85 -30.18 -15.82
CA ARG A 211 -16.30 -31.13 -14.77
C ARG A 211 -17.80 -31.04 -14.55
N ASP A 212 -18.32 -29.81 -14.42
CA ASP A 212 -19.76 -29.58 -14.25
C ASP A 212 -20.58 -30.16 -15.39
N ALA A 213 -20.08 -30.06 -16.64
CA ALA A 213 -20.71 -30.64 -17.81
C ALA A 213 -20.68 -32.21 -17.84
N THR A 214 -19.62 -32.82 -17.28
CA THR A 214 -19.52 -34.26 -17.18
C THR A 214 -20.43 -34.83 -16.12
N ASP A 215 -20.49 -34.21 -14.93
CA ASP A 215 -21.34 -34.63 -13.83
C ASP A 215 -22.83 -34.49 -14.17
N SER A 216 -23.23 -33.41 -14.86
CA SER A 216 -24.62 -33.23 -15.34
C SER A 216 -25.00 -34.19 -16.44
N GLY A 217 -24.04 -34.72 -17.22
CA GLY A 217 -24.27 -35.69 -18.28
C GLY A 217 -24.49 -37.12 -17.76
N GLU A 218 -23.86 -37.50 -16.65
CA GLU A 218 -24.01 -38.80 -16.01
C GLU A 218 -25.35 -38.96 -15.28
N ASP A 219 -25.81 -37.89 -14.60
CA ASP A 219 -27.12 -37.86 -13.89
C ASP A 219 -28.31 -37.93 -14.88
N SER A 220 -28.11 -37.54 -16.13
CA SER A 220 -29.16 -37.58 -17.17
C SER A 220 -29.35 -38.97 -17.81
N GLN A 221 -28.51 -39.95 -17.46
CA GLN A 221 -28.55 -41.33 -18.05
C GLN A 221 -29.02 -42.40 -17.05
N GLN A 222 -29.41 -42.05 -15.84
CA GLN A 222 -30.06 -42.94 -14.84
C GLN A 222 -31.56 -42.67 -14.78
#